data_6a20b483fd0632a074216817acbbc50a
#
_entry.id   6a20b483fd0632a074216817acbbc50a
#
_cell.length_a   1.000
_cell.length_b   1.000
_cell.length_c   1.000
_cell.angle_alpha   90.00
_cell.angle_beta   90.00
_cell.angle_gamma   90.00
#
_symmetry.space_group_name_H-M   'P 1'
#
loop_
_entity.id
_entity.type
_entity.pdbx_description
1 polymer ?
#
loop_
_entity_poly.entity_id
_entity_poly.type
_entity_poly.pdbx_seq_one_letter_code
_entity_poly.pdbx_strand_id
1 'polypeptide(L)'
;HNGRAITPTRLTPDAVPFSMYFNLDKPLIGFWLLLVCPWIAPRFSWRVSLRATAMGLALAAIAALGGAMLLGMVAWAPKWPHQGTLWLLNNLLLVTLVEEALFRGYIQGGLSRKLKLLPYGQTVALVVASVLFGLAHAPAGWQWMLLAGLAGIGYGLAYRFGGLSAAIATHFGLNVLHLVFFTYPMLTP
;
A
#
# COMPACT_ATOMS: atom_id res chain seq x y z
N HIS A 1 -5.54 -15.42 -18.85
CA HIS A 1 -4.65 -14.43 -19.48
C HIS A 1 -5.00 -13.04 -18.94
N ASN A 2 -4.14 -12.46 -18.09
CA ASN A 2 -4.30 -11.08 -17.64
C ASN A 2 -3.98 -10.15 -18.83
N GLY A 3 -4.96 -9.34 -19.26
CA GLY A 3 -4.76 -8.36 -20.32
C GLY A 3 -3.71 -7.31 -19.92
N ARG A 4 -2.76 -7.03 -20.81
CA ARG A 4 -1.80 -5.94 -20.60
C ARG A 4 -2.51 -4.61 -20.83
N ALA A 5 -2.55 -3.76 -19.80
CA ALA A 5 -3.20 -2.44 -19.85
C ALA A 5 -2.22 -1.32 -20.24
N ILE A 6 -0.93 -1.44 -19.86
CA ILE A 6 0.12 -0.52 -20.25
C ILE A 6 1.31 -1.34 -20.75
N THR A 7 1.74 -1.06 -21.99
CA THR A 7 2.95 -1.65 -22.59
C THR A 7 4.21 -1.14 -21.88
N PRO A 8 5.32 -1.90 -21.90
CA PRO A 8 6.57 -1.44 -21.28
C PRO A 8 6.97 -0.06 -21.78
N THR A 9 6.99 0.90 -20.87
CA THR A 9 7.29 2.32 -21.14
C THR A 9 8.14 2.88 -20.01
N ARG A 10 9.17 3.63 -20.33
CA ARG A 10 9.92 4.41 -19.34
C ARG A 10 9.16 5.70 -19.04
N LEU A 11 8.83 5.94 -17.77
CA LEU A 11 8.13 7.16 -17.36
C LEU A 11 9.09 8.33 -17.15
N THR A 12 10.39 8.03 -16.96
CA THR A 12 11.52 8.96 -16.98
C THR A 12 12.70 8.28 -17.67
N PRO A 13 13.66 9.01 -18.27
CA PRO A 13 14.75 8.41 -19.03
C PRO A 13 15.61 7.41 -18.25
N ASP A 14 15.78 7.65 -16.97
CA ASP A 14 16.57 6.89 -16.00
C ASP A 14 15.80 5.75 -15.31
N ALA A 15 14.49 5.62 -15.59
CA ALA A 15 13.65 4.58 -14.97
C ALA A 15 13.75 3.23 -15.69
N VAL A 16 13.58 2.14 -14.95
CA VAL A 16 13.27 0.85 -15.58
C VAL A 16 11.91 0.92 -16.30
N PRO A 17 11.69 0.14 -17.39
CA PRO A 17 10.40 0.11 -18.07
C PRO A 17 9.28 -0.36 -17.15
N PHE A 18 8.21 0.40 -17.10
CA PHE A 18 6.98 0.05 -16.38
C PHE A 18 5.96 -0.58 -17.33
N SER A 19 5.31 -1.64 -16.89
CA SER A 19 4.14 -2.23 -17.54
C SER A 19 3.06 -2.53 -16.52
N MET A 20 1.80 -2.44 -16.92
CA MET A 20 0.66 -2.72 -16.04
C MET A 20 -0.23 -3.80 -16.66
N TYR A 21 -0.69 -4.71 -15.81
CA TYR A 21 -1.63 -5.77 -16.16
C TYR A 21 -2.88 -5.65 -15.28
N PHE A 22 -4.04 -5.93 -15.85
CA PHE A 22 -5.25 -6.12 -15.08
C PHE A 22 -5.23 -7.53 -14.47
N ASN A 23 -4.87 -7.61 -13.20
CA ASN A 23 -4.97 -8.85 -12.43
C ASN A 23 -6.37 -8.91 -11.82
N LEU A 24 -7.27 -9.70 -12.35
CA LEU A 24 -8.66 -9.78 -11.88
C LEU A 24 -8.87 -10.88 -10.83
N ASP A 25 -7.95 -11.81 -10.69
CA ASP A 25 -7.99 -12.90 -9.70
C ASP A 25 -7.76 -12.39 -8.27
N LYS A 26 -6.75 -11.58 -8.04
CA LYS A 26 -6.46 -11.00 -6.70
C LYS A 26 -7.57 -10.09 -6.17
N PRO A 27 -8.14 -9.17 -6.96
CA PRO A 27 -9.28 -8.34 -6.54
C PRO A 27 -10.47 -9.12 -6.04
N LEU A 28 -10.76 -10.29 -6.60
CA LEU A 28 -11.87 -11.14 -6.14
C LEU A 28 -11.74 -11.52 -4.67
N ILE A 29 -10.52 -11.77 -4.17
CA ILE A 29 -10.28 -12.09 -2.76
C ILE A 29 -10.64 -10.87 -1.88
N GLY A 30 -10.20 -9.68 -2.24
CA GLY A 30 -10.47 -8.46 -1.49
C GLY A 30 -11.96 -8.13 -1.44
N PHE A 31 -12.65 -8.19 -2.57
CA PHE A 31 -14.09 -7.96 -2.64
C PHE A 31 -14.88 -9.02 -1.86
N TRP A 32 -14.47 -10.28 -1.95
CA TRP A 32 -15.08 -11.36 -1.17
C TRP A 32 -14.91 -11.13 0.34
N LEU A 33 -13.73 -10.72 0.79
CA LEU A 33 -13.49 -10.39 2.19
C LEU A 33 -14.39 -9.23 2.67
N LEU A 34 -14.58 -8.19 1.85
CA LEU A 34 -15.46 -7.07 2.19
C LEU A 34 -16.92 -7.51 2.33
N LEU A 35 -17.36 -8.50 1.55
CA LEU A 35 -18.73 -9.01 1.59
C LEU A 35 -18.99 -9.95 2.77
N VAL A 36 -18.05 -10.85 3.08
CA VAL A 36 -18.26 -11.90 4.08
C VAL A 36 -17.72 -11.59 5.48
N CYS A 37 -16.85 -10.58 5.61
CA CYS A 37 -16.21 -10.19 6.86
C CYS A 37 -16.55 -8.73 7.24
N PRO A 38 -17.79 -8.41 7.66
CA PRO A 38 -18.19 -7.02 7.93
C PRO A 38 -17.36 -6.32 9.02
N TRP A 39 -16.68 -7.09 9.84
CA TRP A 39 -15.82 -6.60 10.91
C TRP A 39 -14.47 -6.01 10.43
N ILE A 40 -14.09 -6.21 9.17
CA ILE A 40 -12.80 -5.70 8.63
C ILE A 40 -12.82 -4.19 8.37
N ALA A 41 -14.01 -3.60 8.26
CA ALA A 41 -14.22 -2.18 8.00
C ALA A 41 -14.93 -1.49 9.18
N PRO A 42 -14.27 -1.34 10.35
CA PRO A 42 -14.84 -0.63 11.47
C PRO A 42 -15.14 0.82 11.10
N ARG A 43 -16.27 1.34 11.59
CA ARG A 43 -16.72 2.70 11.30
C ARG A 43 -15.98 3.72 12.17
N PHE A 44 -15.43 4.74 11.53
CA PHE A 44 -14.85 5.92 12.16
C PHE A 44 -15.49 7.18 11.57
N SER A 45 -15.44 8.28 12.31
CA SER A 45 -15.85 9.56 11.72
C SER A 45 -14.83 9.98 10.65
N TRP A 46 -15.30 10.69 9.61
CA TRP A 46 -14.43 11.11 8.50
C TRP A 46 -13.24 11.96 8.97
N ARG A 47 -13.44 12.80 10.02
CA ARG A 47 -12.36 13.64 10.59
C ARG A 47 -11.27 12.80 11.26
N VAL A 48 -11.65 11.74 11.96
CA VAL A 48 -10.70 10.80 12.57
C VAL A 48 -9.94 10.04 11.50
N SER A 49 -10.66 9.52 10.48
CA SER A 49 -10.02 8.82 9.35
C SER A 49 -9.06 9.73 8.59
N LEU A 50 -9.42 10.99 8.35
CA LEU A 50 -8.54 11.95 7.67
C LEU A 50 -7.25 12.25 8.45
N ARG A 51 -7.35 12.45 9.78
CA ARG A 51 -6.17 12.64 10.63
C ARG A 51 -5.27 11.40 10.63
N ALA A 52 -5.86 10.22 10.78
CA ALA A 52 -5.12 8.96 10.73
C ALA A 52 -4.44 8.74 9.37
N THR A 53 -5.10 9.09 8.27
CA THR A 53 -4.53 9.07 6.92
C THR A 53 -3.33 10.00 6.83
N ALA A 54 -3.47 11.26 7.25
CA ALA A 54 -2.38 12.25 7.17
C ALA A 54 -1.14 11.79 7.97
N MET A 55 -1.33 11.31 9.19
CA MET A 55 -0.23 10.80 10.03
C MET A 55 0.41 9.54 9.45
N GLY A 56 -0.42 8.58 9.02
CA GLY A 56 0.06 7.33 8.41
C GLY A 56 0.81 7.58 7.11
N LEU A 57 0.30 8.50 6.27
CA LEU A 57 0.94 8.88 5.00
C LEU A 57 2.28 9.58 5.23
N ALA A 58 2.35 10.52 6.17
CA ALA A 58 3.61 11.18 6.51
C ALA A 58 4.66 10.16 6.97
N LEU A 59 4.28 9.24 7.87
CA LEU A 59 5.18 8.19 8.35
C LEU A 59 5.62 7.25 7.22
N ALA A 60 4.68 6.76 6.41
CA ALA A 60 4.98 5.86 5.30
C ALA A 60 5.86 6.54 4.23
N ALA A 61 5.60 7.81 3.90
CA ALA A 61 6.38 8.57 2.93
C ALA A 61 7.83 8.78 3.43
N ILE A 62 8.00 9.21 4.68
CA ILE A 62 9.34 9.39 5.26
C ILE A 62 10.10 8.05 5.29
N ALA A 63 9.47 6.99 5.77
CA ALA A 63 10.13 5.70 5.94
C ALA A 63 10.40 4.99 4.59
N ALA A 64 9.40 4.92 3.69
CA ALA A 64 9.55 4.17 2.45
C ALA A 64 10.16 4.99 1.32
N LEU A 65 9.64 6.20 1.01
CA LEU A 65 10.22 7.01 -0.07
C LEU A 65 11.55 7.62 0.34
N GLY A 66 11.68 8.10 1.58
CA GLY A 66 12.96 8.54 2.12
C GLY A 66 13.99 7.41 2.14
N GLY A 67 13.60 6.22 2.59
CA GLY A 67 14.46 5.02 2.54
C GLY A 67 14.84 4.62 1.11
N ALA A 68 13.90 4.66 0.16
CA ALA A 68 14.17 4.37 -1.25
C ALA A 68 15.15 5.36 -1.88
N MET A 69 15.07 6.65 -1.52
CA MET A 69 16.05 7.66 -1.94
C MET A 69 17.42 7.39 -1.36
N LEU A 70 17.51 7.08 -0.06
CA LEU A 70 18.78 6.78 0.61
C LEU A 70 19.46 5.52 0.04
N LEU A 71 18.66 4.53 -0.40
CA LEU A 71 19.15 3.32 -1.06
C LEU A 71 19.48 3.52 -2.55
N GLY A 72 19.27 4.72 -3.09
CA GLY A 72 19.51 5.01 -4.51
C GLY A 72 18.51 4.30 -5.44
N MET A 73 17.34 3.88 -4.95
CA MET A 73 16.33 3.17 -5.75
C MET A 73 15.44 4.13 -6.53
N VAL A 74 15.21 5.32 -6.00
CA VAL A 74 14.40 6.37 -6.65
C VAL A 74 15.07 7.72 -6.50
N ALA A 75 14.81 8.64 -7.47
CA ALA A 75 15.20 10.03 -7.42
C ALA A 75 13.98 10.93 -7.55
N TRP A 76 14.14 12.21 -7.22
CA TRP A 76 13.11 13.22 -7.44
C TRP A 76 12.91 13.45 -8.93
N ALA A 77 11.74 13.12 -9.45
CA ALA A 77 11.42 13.16 -10.88
C ALA A 77 9.93 13.47 -11.07
N PRO A 78 9.48 14.72 -10.82
CA PRO A 78 8.07 15.11 -10.93
C PRO A 78 7.53 14.88 -12.35
N LYS A 79 6.39 14.20 -12.46
CA LYS A 79 5.75 13.91 -13.74
C LYS A 79 4.30 13.53 -13.57
N TRP A 80 3.53 13.63 -14.66
CA TRP A 80 2.23 13.02 -14.79
C TRP A 80 2.22 12.13 -16.04
N PRO A 81 2.13 10.79 -15.88
CA PRO A 81 2.12 9.89 -17.03
C PRO A 81 0.85 10.05 -17.86
N HIS A 82 0.96 9.83 -19.17
CA HIS A 82 -0.20 9.88 -20.09
C HIS A 82 -1.36 8.96 -19.65
N GLN A 83 -1.03 7.75 -19.13
CA GLN A 83 -2.01 6.80 -18.61
C GLN A 83 -2.23 6.93 -17.10
N GLY A 84 -1.95 8.07 -16.49
CA GLY A 84 -2.02 8.30 -15.04
C GLY A 84 -3.41 8.01 -14.48
N THR A 85 -4.48 8.43 -15.17
CA THR A 85 -5.86 8.16 -14.74
C THR A 85 -6.18 6.65 -14.71
N LEU A 86 -5.76 5.92 -15.73
CA LEU A 86 -5.94 4.46 -15.75
C LEU A 86 -5.16 3.79 -14.62
N TRP A 87 -3.93 4.25 -14.39
CA TRP A 87 -3.12 3.78 -13.28
C TRP A 87 -3.77 4.06 -11.92
N LEU A 88 -4.32 5.28 -11.70
CA LEU A 88 -5.02 5.63 -10.45
C LEU A 88 -6.19 4.68 -10.18
N LEU A 89 -7.05 4.44 -11.17
CA LEU A 89 -8.19 3.53 -11.03
C LEU A 89 -7.75 2.11 -10.71
N ASN A 90 -6.78 1.57 -11.46
CA ASN A 90 -6.22 0.25 -11.20
C ASN A 90 -5.59 0.16 -9.82
N ASN A 91 -4.75 1.13 -9.46
CA ASN A 91 -4.04 1.12 -8.17
C ASN A 91 -5.01 1.23 -7.00
N LEU A 92 -6.03 2.11 -7.07
CA LEU A 92 -7.02 2.25 -6.01
C LEU A 92 -7.88 1.00 -5.85
N LEU A 93 -8.49 0.51 -6.97
CA LEU A 93 -9.54 -0.50 -6.91
C LEU A 93 -9.01 -1.93 -6.93
N LEU A 94 -7.94 -2.20 -7.68
CA LEU A 94 -7.44 -3.56 -7.90
C LEU A 94 -6.15 -3.87 -7.12
N VAL A 95 -5.53 -2.87 -6.51
CA VAL A 95 -4.32 -3.03 -5.68
C VAL A 95 -4.60 -2.62 -4.25
N THR A 96 -4.67 -1.31 -3.95
CA THR A 96 -4.66 -0.83 -2.56
C THR A 96 -5.89 -1.27 -1.77
N LEU A 97 -7.10 -1.18 -2.34
CA LEU A 97 -8.32 -1.62 -1.66
C LEU A 97 -8.23 -3.11 -1.29
N VAL A 98 -7.77 -3.93 -2.20
CA VAL A 98 -7.67 -5.39 -2.04
C VAL A 98 -6.61 -5.76 -1.01
N GLU A 99 -5.43 -5.16 -1.12
CA GLU A 99 -4.33 -5.43 -0.21
C GLU A 99 -4.66 -4.94 1.21
N GLU A 100 -5.27 -3.77 1.37
CA GLU A 100 -5.64 -3.28 2.68
C GLU A 100 -6.82 -4.07 3.29
N ALA A 101 -7.77 -4.54 2.49
CA ALA A 101 -8.82 -5.46 2.96
C ALA A 101 -8.20 -6.75 3.52
N LEU A 102 -7.19 -7.31 2.85
CA LEU A 102 -6.52 -8.52 3.30
C LEU A 102 -5.59 -8.25 4.50
N PHE A 103 -4.60 -7.37 4.34
CA PHE A 103 -3.55 -7.21 5.35
C PHE A 103 -4.03 -6.44 6.59
N ARG A 104 -4.82 -5.37 6.42
CA ARG A 104 -5.29 -4.56 7.56
C ARG A 104 -6.64 -5.03 8.05
N GLY A 105 -7.60 -5.17 7.16
CA GLY A 105 -8.92 -5.65 7.53
C GLY A 105 -8.88 -7.05 8.12
N TYR A 106 -8.47 -8.03 7.34
CA TYR A 106 -8.56 -9.43 7.73
C TYR A 106 -7.43 -9.87 8.67
N ILE A 107 -6.16 -9.68 8.32
CA ILE A 107 -5.03 -10.16 9.12
C ILE A 107 -4.86 -9.31 10.38
N GLN A 108 -4.59 -8.01 10.25
CA GLN A 108 -4.36 -7.14 11.42
C GLN A 108 -5.60 -7.05 12.31
N GLY A 109 -6.78 -6.79 11.74
CA GLY A 109 -8.04 -6.72 12.46
C GLY A 109 -8.41 -8.04 13.13
N GLY A 110 -8.25 -9.15 12.42
CA GLY A 110 -8.49 -10.50 12.96
C GLY A 110 -7.57 -10.84 14.13
N LEU A 111 -6.26 -10.58 13.98
CA LEU A 111 -5.29 -10.76 15.07
C LEU A 111 -5.57 -9.85 16.25
N SER A 112 -5.86 -8.56 16.01
CA SER A 112 -6.20 -7.62 17.09
C SER A 112 -7.40 -8.09 17.91
N ARG A 113 -8.38 -8.70 17.27
CA ARG A 113 -9.56 -9.27 17.96
C ARG A 113 -9.21 -10.52 18.77
N LYS A 114 -8.37 -11.40 18.23
CA LYS A 114 -7.92 -12.62 18.95
C LYS A 114 -7.02 -12.28 20.13
N LEU A 115 -6.17 -11.29 19.96
CA LEU A 115 -5.18 -10.89 20.96
C LEU A 115 -5.68 -9.76 21.89
N LYS A 116 -6.99 -9.45 21.90
CA LYS A 116 -7.55 -8.31 22.66
C LYS A 116 -7.27 -8.33 24.17
N LEU A 117 -7.10 -9.52 24.74
CA LEU A 117 -6.82 -9.70 26.16
C LEU A 117 -5.33 -9.66 26.51
N LEU A 118 -4.46 -9.69 25.50
CA LEU A 118 -3.01 -9.67 25.74
C LEU A 118 -2.50 -8.23 25.78
N PRO A 119 -1.60 -7.89 26.72
CA PRO A 119 -0.88 -6.64 26.68
C PRO A 119 -0.17 -6.53 25.32
N TYR A 120 -0.26 -5.35 24.71
CA TYR A 120 0.30 -5.08 23.37
C TYR A 120 -0.28 -5.88 22.20
N GLY A 121 -1.39 -6.61 22.36
CA GLY A 121 -1.98 -7.46 21.31
C GLY A 121 -2.25 -6.72 19.99
N GLN A 122 -2.69 -5.45 20.05
CA GLN A 122 -2.87 -4.61 18.86
C GLN A 122 -1.54 -4.26 18.17
N THR A 123 -0.47 -4.04 18.95
CA THR A 123 0.86 -3.74 18.40
C THR A 123 1.45 -4.98 17.74
N VAL A 124 1.29 -6.15 18.36
CA VAL A 124 1.69 -7.44 17.77
C VAL A 124 0.96 -7.66 16.44
N ALA A 125 -0.36 -7.46 16.41
CA ALA A 125 -1.15 -7.60 15.19
C ALA A 125 -0.67 -6.66 14.06
N LEU A 126 -0.35 -5.40 14.38
CA LEU A 126 0.19 -4.42 13.44
C LEU A 126 1.56 -4.88 12.90
N VAL A 127 2.48 -5.28 13.78
CA VAL A 127 3.82 -5.71 13.38
C VAL A 127 3.74 -6.95 12.49
N VAL A 128 2.97 -7.97 12.89
CA VAL A 128 2.80 -9.19 12.09
C VAL A 128 2.24 -8.87 10.70
N ALA A 129 1.18 -8.06 10.62
CA ALA A 129 0.60 -7.69 9.33
C ALA A 129 1.58 -6.89 8.46
N SER A 130 2.39 -6.01 9.06
CA SER A 130 3.40 -5.22 8.32
C SER A 130 4.55 -6.09 7.81
N VAL A 131 5.00 -7.05 8.61
CA VAL A 131 6.02 -8.03 8.19
C VAL A 131 5.49 -8.89 7.03
N LEU A 132 4.28 -9.42 7.15
CA LEU A 132 3.66 -10.21 6.08
C LEU A 132 3.46 -9.40 4.80
N PHE A 133 3.10 -8.12 4.93
CA PHE A 133 3.01 -7.21 3.79
C PHE A 133 4.36 -6.99 3.11
N GLY A 134 5.42 -6.78 3.90
CA GLY A 134 6.79 -6.72 3.39
C GLY A 134 7.19 -8.00 2.66
N LEU A 135 6.98 -9.16 3.28
CA LEU A 135 7.30 -10.48 2.70
C LEU A 135 6.56 -10.73 1.38
N ALA A 136 5.35 -10.24 1.22
CA ALA A 136 4.60 -10.32 -0.05
C ALA A 136 5.31 -9.57 -1.20
N HIS A 137 6.22 -8.63 -0.89
CA HIS A 137 7.02 -7.89 -1.87
C HIS A 137 8.42 -8.50 -2.11
N ALA A 138 8.74 -9.64 -1.48
CA ALA A 138 10.03 -10.32 -1.64
C ALA A 138 10.40 -10.62 -3.11
N PRO A 139 9.47 -10.98 -4.03
CA PRO A 139 9.80 -11.18 -5.44
C PRO A 139 10.39 -9.94 -6.14
N ALA A 140 10.15 -8.73 -5.62
CA ALA A 140 10.72 -7.49 -6.14
C ALA A 140 12.13 -7.18 -5.60
N GLY A 141 12.63 -7.99 -4.67
CA GLY A 141 13.92 -7.83 -4.03
C GLY A 141 13.83 -7.43 -2.55
N TRP A 142 14.92 -7.65 -1.81
CA TRP A 142 14.95 -7.41 -0.35
C TRP A 142 14.73 -5.95 0.03
N GLN A 143 15.20 -5.01 -0.80
CA GLN A 143 14.99 -3.58 -0.56
C GLN A 143 13.49 -3.24 -0.59
N TRP A 144 12.78 -3.71 -1.63
CA TRP A 144 11.33 -3.53 -1.73
C TRP A 144 10.57 -4.21 -0.60
N MET A 145 11.01 -5.41 -0.21
CA MET A 145 10.47 -6.13 0.95
C MET A 145 10.57 -5.29 2.23
N LEU A 146 11.75 -4.71 2.49
CA LEU A 146 11.98 -3.86 3.66
C LEU A 146 11.12 -2.58 3.61
N LEU A 147 11.17 -1.85 2.49
CA LEU A 147 10.45 -0.59 2.32
C LEU A 147 8.93 -0.78 2.40
N ALA A 148 8.40 -1.85 1.80
CA ALA A 148 6.99 -2.22 1.92
C ALA A 148 6.60 -2.54 3.37
N GLY A 149 7.44 -3.28 4.10
CA GLY A 149 7.21 -3.55 5.52
C GLY A 149 7.15 -2.27 6.36
N LEU A 150 8.06 -1.32 6.11
CA LEU A 150 8.09 -0.01 6.77
C LEU A 150 6.85 0.83 6.41
N ALA A 151 6.48 0.91 5.12
CA ALA A 151 5.24 1.54 4.69
C ALA A 151 4.01 0.89 5.36
N GLY A 152 4.06 -0.43 5.48
CA GLY A 152 3.07 -1.25 6.15
C GLY A 152 2.78 -0.84 7.59
N ILE A 153 3.77 -0.34 8.33
CA ILE A 153 3.57 0.20 9.67
C ILE A 153 2.68 1.46 9.59
N GLY A 154 2.94 2.37 8.65
CA GLY A 154 2.12 3.56 8.43
C GLY A 154 0.67 3.22 8.10
N TYR A 155 0.44 2.26 7.20
CA TYR A 155 -0.90 1.77 6.83
C TYR A 155 -1.60 1.11 8.02
N GLY A 156 -0.86 0.30 8.79
CA GLY A 156 -1.37 -0.37 9.97
C GLY A 156 -1.78 0.58 11.10
N LEU A 157 -1.04 1.68 11.29
CA LEU A 157 -1.41 2.76 12.21
C LEU A 157 -2.64 3.51 11.71
N ALA A 158 -2.70 3.84 10.41
CA ALA A 158 -3.88 4.45 9.81
C ALA A 158 -5.13 3.58 10.00
N TYR A 159 -5.01 2.25 9.82
CA TYR A 159 -6.09 1.31 10.10
C TYR A 159 -6.51 1.32 11.57
N ARG A 160 -5.54 1.26 12.48
CA ARG A 160 -5.80 1.21 13.93
C ARG A 160 -6.57 2.42 14.43
N PHE A 161 -6.25 3.61 13.93
CA PHE A 161 -6.79 4.88 14.42
C PHE A 161 -7.87 5.49 13.53
N GLY A 162 -8.01 5.05 12.28
CA GLY A 162 -8.95 5.62 11.31
C GLY A 162 -9.72 4.61 10.47
N GLY A 163 -9.50 3.30 10.69
CA GLY A 163 -10.20 2.22 10.00
C GLY A 163 -9.67 1.92 8.59
N LEU A 164 -10.40 1.05 7.89
CA LEU A 164 -9.98 0.54 6.58
C LEU A 164 -9.87 1.66 5.53
N SER A 165 -10.78 2.63 5.54
CA SER A 165 -10.72 3.78 4.62
C SER A 165 -9.46 4.60 4.79
N ALA A 166 -9.00 4.81 6.03
CA ALA A 166 -7.76 5.52 6.30
C ALA A 166 -6.53 4.74 5.82
N ALA A 167 -6.51 3.41 6.01
CA ALA A 167 -5.42 2.57 5.49
C ALA A 167 -5.35 2.61 3.95
N ILE A 168 -6.50 2.45 3.27
CA ILE A 168 -6.59 2.53 1.80
C ILE A 168 -6.09 3.91 1.32
N ALA A 169 -6.58 4.99 1.92
CA ALA A 169 -6.19 6.34 1.53
C ALA A 169 -4.69 6.61 1.78
N THR A 170 -4.12 6.07 2.85
CA THR A 170 -2.68 6.16 3.16
C THR A 170 -1.84 5.41 2.13
N HIS A 171 -2.18 4.15 1.84
CA HIS A 171 -1.46 3.33 0.87
C HIS A 171 -1.57 3.92 -0.54
N PHE A 172 -2.79 4.23 -0.99
CA PHE A 172 -3.01 4.87 -2.28
C PHE A 172 -2.26 6.20 -2.40
N GLY A 173 -2.31 7.04 -1.36
CA GLY A 173 -1.59 8.29 -1.30
C GLY A 173 -0.07 8.12 -1.46
N LEU A 174 0.53 7.14 -0.77
CA LEU A 174 1.96 6.83 -0.92
C LEU A 174 2.30 6.42 -2.36
N ASN A 175 1.48 5.54 -2.96
CA ASN A 175 1.70 5.10 -4.34
C ASN A 175 1.57 6.26 -5.34
N VAL A 176 0.63 7.18 -5.11
CA VAL A 176 0.47 8.41 -5.92
C VAL A 176 1.68 9.32 -5.76
N LEU A 177 2.16 9.57 -4.53
CA LEU A 177 3.37 10.35 -4.28
C LEU A 177 4.57 9.75 -5.02
N HIS A 178 4.74 8.42 -4.96
CA HIS A 178 5.80 7.72 -5.68
C HIS A 178 5.69 7.92 -7.20
N LEU A 179 4.50 7.68 -7.78
CA LEU A 179 4.30 7.84 -9.23
C LEU A 179 4.57 9.26 -9.71
N VAL A 180 4.03 10.25 -8.97
CA VAL A 180 4.00 11.65 -9.42
C VAL A 180 5.34 12.36 -9.20
N PHE A 181 6.01 12.10 -8.08
CA PHE A 181 7.15 12.90 -7.66
C PHE A 181 8.50 12.18 -7.76
N PHE A 182 8.53 10.85 -7.93
CA PHE A 182 9.78 10.09 -7.92
C PHE A 182 9.94 9.25 -9.19
N THR A 183 11.17 8.83 -9.51
CA THR A 183 11.43 7.84 -10.56
C THR A 183 10.56 6.60 -10.32
N TYR A 184 9.79 6.20 -11.34
CA TYR A 184 8.81 5.12 -11.20
C TYR A 184 8.99 4.06 -12.31
N PRO A 185 9.00 2.74 -11.98
CA PRO A 185 8.89 2.17 -10.62
C PRO A 185 10.18 2.32 -9.80
N MET A 186 11.35 2.40 -10.43
CA MET A 186 12.66 2.62 -9.80
C MET A 186 13.69 3.06 -10.84
N LEU A 187 14.85 3.51 -10.37
CA LEU A 187 16.04 3.78 -11.21
C LEU A 187 16.53 2.48 -11.86
N THR A 188 17.12 2.62 -13.05
CA THR A 188 17.92 1.55 -13.65
C THR A 188 19.16 1.29 -12.79
N PRO A 189 19.48 0.01 -12.50
CA PRO A 189 20.71 -0.34 -11.79
C PRO A 189 21.97 0.19 -12.43
#